data_4299ac65dcc5afc04ca541475d2c4653
#
_entry.id   4299ac65dcc5afc04ca541475d2c4653
#
_cell.length_a   1.000
_cell.length_b   1.000
_cell.length_c   1.000
_cell.angle_alpha   90.00
_cell.angle_beta   90.00
_cell.angle_gamma   90.00
#
_symmetry.space_group_name_H-M   'P 1'
#
loop_
_entity.id
_entity.type
_entity.pdbx_description
1 polymer ?
#
loop_
_entity_poly.entity_id
_entity_poly.type
_entity_poly.pdbx_seq_one_letter_code
_entity_poly.pdbx_strand_id
1 'polypeptide(L)'
;MKKKHILLSAVLPAIILLASSCSNYLDELPDNRTDLNTEQAIAKLLVSAYPITSFAMIGEMTSDNTDNNGGTWTSYNLLQEQLATWKNATEIENDSPEALWEDCYLAVATCNQALKAIEKMGNPASLNPQKGEALLCRAYAHFILVNVFCQHYSETNSTKDLGVFYATEPETTVLPSYERLSVAETYKRINKDIEEGLPLIDDAAYEVPKYHFNKKAAYAFACRFNLYYRNYDKVIEYAEKVLTSNPSAMLRDWQKAGKLSGNGAIRSNEFVSERNKATLLVIACRSSWAYIHGPYHVGEKYTHNNKISTTESCQANGPWGDKDTYYYDIPEFQGTTKVIMNKMYSYFEMSDPVNGIGYNHIMYPAFTTDEILLCRAEAYAMKKDFDKATEDLSIWLHAFTKSEKTIDRASISKFYGDMKYYTPEDPTPKKELHPDFAIESGEQENFIQAILHMRRILTMHEGLRWFDVKRYGIEIYRRTVYNGEITVNDKMPANDKRRAIQIPQDVINAGMEANPR
;
A
#
# COMPACT_ATOMS: atom_id res chain seq x y z
N MET A 1 -51.94 13.83 71.13
CA MET A 1 -50.89 14.52 70.31
C MET A 1 -49.48 14.05 70.66
N LYS A 2 -49.15 12.76 70.63
CA LYS A 2 -47.78 12.25 70.93
C LYS A 2 -47.28 11.15 69.97
N LYS A 3 -47.92 10.92 68.82
CA LYS A 3 -47.52 9.90 67.83
C LYS A 3 -46.97 10.46 66.47
N LYS A 4 -46.99 11.80 66.27
CA LYS A 4 -46.51 12.41 65.00
C LYS A 4 -45.04 12.84 65.02
N HIS A 5 -44.39 12.94 66.18
CA HIS A 5 -42.97 13.39 66.23
C HIS A 5 -41.95 12.26 66.18
N ILE A 6 -42.35 11.00 66.37
CA ILE A 6 -41.43 9.85 66.32
C ILE A 6 -41.11 9.41 64.84
N LEU A 7 -42.09 9.64 63.94
CA LEU A 7 -41.85 9.31 62.48
C LEU A 7 -40.92 10.29 61.77
N LEU A 8 -40.86 11.54 62.23
CA LEU A 8 -39.97 12.54 61.58
C LEU A 8 -38.50 12.40 61.99
N SER A 9 -38.22 11.83 63.15
CA SER A 9 -36.88 11.62 63.69
C SER A 9 -36.19 10.38 63.12
N ALA A 10 -36.94 9.43 62.53
CA ALA A 10 -36.39 8.21 61.91
C ALA A 10 -36.14 8.36 60.41
N VAL A 11 -36.72 9.36 59.73
CA VAL A 11 -36.58 9.61 58.30
C VAL A 11 -35.29 10.43 57.99
N LEU A 12 -34.90 11.33 58.94
CA LEU A 12 -33.73 12.18 58.73
C LEU A 12 -32.39 11.42 58.71
N PRO A 13 -32.10 10.43 59.57
CA PRO A 13 -30.87 9.64 59.47
C PRO A 13 -30.86 8.66 58.29
N ALA A 14 -32.04 8.22 57.77
CA ALA A 14 -32.10 7.35 56.59
C ALA A 14 -31.79 8.11 55.26
N ILE A 15 -32.07 9.41 55.18
CA ILE A 15 -31.73 10.25 54.03
C ILE A 15 -30.22 10.59 53.98
N ILE A 16 -29.57 10.70 55.15
CA ILE A 16 -28.12 10.97 55.24
C ILE A 16 -27.27 9.73 54.88
N LEU A 17 -27.80 8.51 55.10
CA LEU A 17 -27.15 7.25 54.72
C LEU A 17 -27.27 6.91 53.21
N LEU A 18 -28.21 7.54 52.50
CA LEU A 18 -28.36 7.39 51.05
C LEU A 18 -27.52 8.38 50.25
N ALA A 19 -26.93 9.42 50.87
CA ALA A 19 -26.10 10.40 50.21
C ALA A 19 -24.60 10.03 50.20
N SER A 20 -24.18 8.96 50.89
CA SER A 20 -22.76 8.54 50.93
C SER A 20 -22.42 7.36 49.97
N SER A 21 -23.37 6.93 49.11
CA SER A 21 -23.19 5.77 48.21
C SER A 21 -22.90 6.14 46.75
N CYS A 22 -22.62 7.40 46.43
CA CYS A 22 -22.45 7.81 45.03
C CYS A 22 -21.06 8.40 44.70
N SER A 23 -20.05 8.28 45.58
CA SER A 23 -18.73 8.79 45.24
C SER A 23 -17.94 7.88 44.29
N ASN A 24 -18.19 6.57 44.30
CA ASN A 24 -17.49 5.64 43.42
C ASN A 24 -18.12 5.50 42.00
N TYR A 25 -19.35 5.98 41.80
CA TYR A 25 -20.00 5.90 40.48
C TYR A 25 -19.68 7.11 39.58
N LEU A 26 -19.14 8.16 40.15
CA LEU A 26 -18.70 9.36 39.42
C LEU A 26 -17.22 9.31 39.05
N ASP A 27 -16.48 8.34 39.58
CA ASP A 27 -15.06 8.09 39.24
C ASP A 27 -14.89 7.04 38.09
N GLU A 28 -15.96 6.36 37.70
CA GLU A 28 -15.93 5.62 36.42
C GLU A 28 -16.12 6.63 35.30
N LEU A 29 -15.05 6.79 34.52
CA LEU A 29 -15.07 7.54 33.25
C LEU A 29 -16.28 7.02 32.43
N PRO A 30 -17.15 7.88 31.91
CA PRO A 30 -18.34 7.46 31.14
C PRO A 30 -18.00 6.92 29.74
N ASP A 31 -16.79 6.44 29.55
CA ASP A 31 -16.27 6.01 28.28
C ASP A 31 -15.57 4.65 28.45
N ASN A 32 -15.94 3.66 27.65
CA ASN A 32 -15.30 2.34 27.55
C ASN A 32 -13.84 2.39 27.05
N ARG A 33 -13.11 3.50 27.29
CA ARG A 33 -11.70 3.60 26.98
C ARG A 33 -10.94 2.67 27.92
N THR A 34 -10.41 1.60 27.36
CA THR A 34 -9.45 0.72 28.06
C THR A 34 -8.34 1.61 28.62
N ASP A 35 -8.12 1.54 29.92
CA ASP A 35 -7.06 2.30 30.58
C ASP A 35 -5.70 1.81 30.03
N LEU A 36 -5.01 2.66 29.26
CA LEU A 36 -3.73 2.34 28.58
C LEU A 36 -2.56 2.47 29.55
N ASN A 37 -2.65 1.84 30.72
CA ASN A 37 -1.66 1.92 31.79
C ASN A 37 -0.80 0.66 31.92
N THR A 38 -0.92 -0.31 31.01
CA THR A 38 -0.14 -1.53 30.98
C THR A 38 0.51 -1.77 29.60
N GLU A 39 1.66 -2.43 29.58
CA GLU A 39 2.33 -2.83 28.34
C GLU A 39 1.43 -3.70 27.45
N GLN A 40 0.67 -4.61 28.05
CA GLN A 40 -0.26 -5.47 27.34
C GLN A 40 -1.42 -4.70 26.69
N ALA A 41 -1.95 -3.66 27.35
CA ALA A 41 -3.01 -2.82 26.81
C ALA A 41 -2.51 -2.04 25.58
N ILE A 42 -1.28 -1.51 25.64
CA ILE A 42 -0.64 -0.81 24.53
C ILE A 42 -0.39 -1.77 23.35
N ALA A 43 0.16 -2.97 23.61
CA ALA A 43 0.39 -3.98 22.57
C ALA A 43 -0.92 -4.39 21.88
N LYS A 44 -2.01 -4.58 22.63
CA LYS A 44 -3.35 -4.86 22.05
C LYS A 44 -3.90 -3.70 21.23
N LEU A 45 -3.69 -2.47 21.64
CA LEU A 45 -4.11 -1.29 20.89
C LEU A 45 -3.43 -1.24 19.54
N LEU A 46 -2.13 -1.53 19.46
CA LEU A 46 -1.33 -1.47 18.24
C LEU A 46 -1.72 -2.50 17.17
N VAL A 47 -2.48 -3.53 17.50
CA VAL A 47 -3.11 -4.42 16.50
C VAL A 47 -4.01 -3.63 15.54
N SER A 48 -4.60 -2.52 16.00
CA SER A 48 -5.44 -1.62 15.20
C SER A 48 -4.68 -0.41 14.62
N ALA A 49 -3.34 -0.42 14.67
CA ALA A 49 -2.50 0.69 14.17
C ALA A 49 -2.21 0.59 12.66
N TYR A 50 -2.78 -0.38 11.98
CA TYR A 50 -2.61 -0.59 10.53
C TYR A 50 -3.89 -0.20 9.79
N PRO A 51 -3.79 0.54 8.65
CA PRO A 51 -4.98 0.83 7.83
C PRO A 51 -5.64 -0.46 7.35
N ILE A 52 -6.94 -0.59 7.56
CA ILE A 52 -7.72 -1.77 7.16
C ILE A 52 -8.30 -1.67 5.75
N THR A 53 -8.13 -0.56 5.06
CA THR A 53 -8.40 -0.39 3.62
C THR A 53 -7.08 -0.36 2.85
N SER A 54 -6.99 -1.12 1.75
CA SER A 54 -5.81 -1.12 0.88
C SER A 54 -5.96 -0.13 -0.27
N PHE A 55 -4.84 0.44 -0.73
CA PHE A 55 -4.82 1.29 -1.92
C PHE A 55 -4.73 0.49 -3.24
N ALA A 56 -4.78 -0.85 -3.19
CA ALA A 56 -4.52 -1.70 -4.35
C ALA A 56 -5.48 -1.42 -5.51
N MET A 57 -6.80 -1.39 -5.27
CA MET A 57 -7.79 -1.07 -6.29
C MET A 57 -7.60 0.34 -6.86
N ILE A 58 -7.37 1.34 -6.00
CA ILE A 58 -7.12 2.72 -6.43
C ILE A 58 -5.92 2.76 -7.37
N GLY A 59 -4.79 2.18 -6.94
CA GLY A 59 -3.55 2.19 -7.72
C GLY A 59 -3.65 1.42 -9.03
N GLU A 60 -4.31 0.27 -9.06
CA GLU A 60 -4.45 -0.52 -10.29
C GLU A 60 -5.40 0.15 -11.28
N MET A 61 -6.57 0.61 -10.83
CA MET A 61 -7.56 1.23 -11.70
C MET A 61 -7.09 2.56 -12.29
N THR A 62 -6.32 3.35 -11.54
CA THR A 62 -5.84 4.65 -12.01
C THR A 62 -4.60 4.57 -12.89
N SER A 63 -3.79 3.51 -12.78
CA SER A 63 -2.55 3.32 -13.53
C SER A 63 -2.78 2.86 -14.98
N ASP A 64 -1.66 2.61 -15.69
CA ASP A 64 -1.63 1.99 -17.01
C ASP A 64 -1.77 0.45 -16.96
N ASN A 65 -2.12 -0.11 -15.80
CA ASN A 65 -2.45 -1.53 -15.63
C ASN A 65 -3.90 -1.86 -16.01
N THR A 66 -4.68 -0.88 -16.45
CA THR A 66 -6.11 -1.06 -16.72
C THR A 66 -6.51 -0.48 -18.07
N ASP A 67 -7.17 -1.29 -18.91
CA ASP A 67 -7.87 -0.87 -20.12
C ASP A 67 -9.40 -1.07 -19.96
N ASN A 68 -10.17 -0.40 -20.83
CA ASN A 68 -11.59 -0.63 -21.01
C ASN A 68 -11.81 -1.71 -22.09
N ASN A 69 -12.53 -2.76 -21.76
CA ASN A 69 -12.80 -3.91 -22.64
C ASN A 69 -14.07 -3.75 -23.49
N GLY A 70 -14.66 -2.56 -23.53
CA GLY A 70 -15.80 -2.21 -24.37
C GLY A 70 -17.16 -2.40 -23.71
N GLY A 71 -18.20 -2.05 -24.48
CA GLY A 71 -19.57 -1.93 -23.98
C GLY A 71 -20.30 -3.24 -23.71
N THR A 72 -19.73 -4.40 -24.08
CA THR A 72 -20.31 -5.73 -23.77
C THR A 72 -20.03 -6.18 -22.34
N TRP A 73 -19.07 -5.53 -21.67
CA TRP A 73 -18.69 -5.80 -20.31
C TRP A 73 -19.21 -4.73 -19.35
N THR A 74 -19.44 -5.12 -18.11
CA THR A 74 -19.91 -4.23 -17.04
C THR A 74 -18.81 -3.97 -16.01
N SER A 75 -18.81 -2.78 -15.44
CA SER A 75 -18.05 -2.48 -14.23
C SER A 75 -18.64 -3.22 -13.03
N TYR A 76 -17.80 -3.45 -12.02
CA TYR A 76 -18.26 -4.04 -10.75
C TYR A 76 -19.23 -3.09 -10.03
N ASN A 77 -18.84 -1.83 -9.94
CA ASN A 77 -19.62 -0.75 -9.33
C ASN A 77 -19.22 0.60 -9.95
N LEU A 78 -19.83 1.68 -9.48
CA LEU A 78 -19.52 3.04 -9.92
C LEU A 78 -18.09 3.45 -9.55
N LEU A 79 -17.57 3.02 -8.39
CA LEU A 79 -16.20 3.30 -7.96
C LEU A 79 -15.17 2.81 -8.98
N GLN A 80 -15.30 1.55 -9.44
CA GLN A 80 -14.39 1.00 -10.45
C GLN A 80 -14.37 1.87 -11.72
N GLU A 81 -15.53 2.32 -12.17
CA GLU A 81 -15.65 3.18 -13.35
C GLU A 81 -15.02 4.56 -13.13
N GLN A 82 -15.28 5.18 -11.96
CA GLN A 82 -14.74 6.50 -11.62
C GLN A 82 -13.22 6.48 -11.54
N LEU A 83 -12.64 5.48 -10.85
CA LEU A 83 -11.19 5.33 -10.76
C LEU A 83 -10.55 5.07 -12.13
N ALA A 84 -11.12 4.16 -12.92
CA ALA A 84 -10.61 3.82 -14.24
C ALA A 84 -10.70 4.99 -15.24
N THR A 85 -11.64 5.92 -15.06
CA THR A 85 -11.82 7.11 -15.92
C THR A 85 -11.31 8.40 -15.29
N TRP A 86 -10.55 8.31 -14.19
CA TRP A 86 -9.94 9.43 -13.44
C TRP A 86 -10.94 10.50 -12.98
N LYS A 87 -12.18 10.11 -12.75
CA LYS A 87 -13.20 10.97 -12.14
C LYS A 87 -13.04 10.97 -10.62
N ASN A 88 -13.55 12.00 -9.97
CA ASN A 88 -13.63 12.02 -8.51
C ASN A 88 -14.56 10.89 -8.06
N ALA A 89 -14.09 10.08 -7.11
CA ALA A 89 -14.90 9.04 -6.51
C ALA A 89 -15.99 9.66 -5.62
N THR A 90 -17.20 9.13 -5.74
CA THR A 90 -18.37 9.51 -4.93
C THR A 90 -18.85 8.38 -4.04
N GLU A 91 -18.32 7.17 -4.26
CA GLU A 91 -18.58 6.01 -3.41
C GLU A 91 -17.73 6.10 -2.15
N ILE A 92 -18.32 5.70 -1.03
CA ILE A 92 -17.71 5.78 0.31
C ILE A 92 -17.42 4.40 0.90
N GLU A 93 -17.73 3.33 0.15
CA GLU A 93 -17.55 1.95 0.60
C GLU A 93 -16.08 1.50 0.58
N ASN A 94 -15.84 0.25 0.99
CA ASN A 94 -14.52 -0.38 0.95
C ASN A 94 -13.83 -0.16 -0.41
N ASP A 95 -12.50 -0.03 -0.38
CA ASP A 95 -11.64 0.32 -1.53
C ASP A 95 -11.80 1.76 -2.05
N SER A 96 -12.72 2.58 -1.51
CA SER A 96 -12.88 3.97 -1.92
C SER A 96 -11.75 4.86 -1.39
N PRO A 97 -11.47 6.00 -2.03
CA PRO A 97 -10.57 7.01 -1.48
C PRO A 97 -11.00 7.51 -0.11
N GLU A 98 -12.31 7.62 0.18
CA GLU A 98 -12.83 8.03 1.47
C GLU A 98 -12.50 6.99 2.56
N ALA A 99 -12.84 5.72 2.34
CA ALA A 99 -12.50 4.65 3.29
C ALA A 99 -10.99 4.55 3.54
N LEU A 100 -10.15 4.71 2.50
CA LEU A 100 -8.70 4.71 2.67
C LEU A 100 -8.21 5.88 3.52
N TRP A 101 -8.77 7.07 3.31
CA TRP A 101 -8.44 8.28 4.06
C TRP A 101 -8.79 8.11 5.54
N GLU A 102 -10.01 7.70 5.82
CA GLU A 102 -10.52 7.48 7.19
C GLU A 102 -9.69 6.43 7.93
N ASP A 103 -9.45 5.27 7.32
CA ASP A 103 -8.70 4.18 7.95
C ASP A 103 -7.23 4.54 8.20
N CYS A 104 -6.61 5.31 7.31
CA CYS A 104 -5.26 5.82 7.54
C CYS A 104 -5.23 6.77 8.75
N TYR A 105 -6.18 7.70 8.87
CA TYR A 105 -6.21 8.60 10.02
C TYR A 105 -6.65 7.91 11.31
N LEU A 106 -7.49 6.87 11.24
CA LEU A 106 -7.82 6.03 12.40
C LEU A 106 -6.57 5.29 12.91
N ALA A 107 -5.76 4.75 12.01
CA ALA A 107 -4.48 4.14 12.36
C ALA A 107 -3.52 5.15 13.00
N VAL A 108 -3.44 6.39 12.44
CA VAL A 108 -2.66 7.48 13.01
C VAL A 108 -3.13 7.85 14.42
N ALA A 109 -4.45 7.97 14.64
CA ALA A 109 -5.03 8.26 15.94
C ALA A 109 -4.67 7.18 16.97
N THR A 110 -4.76 5.90 16.57
CA THR A 110 -4.35 4.75 17.38
C THR A 110 -2.87 4.84 17.77
N CYS A 111 -2.00 5.14 16.81
CA CYS A 111 -0.56 5.33 17.07
C CYS A 111 -0.30 6.47 18.06
N ASN A 112 -0.97 7.61 17.89
CA ASN A 112 -0.81 8.78 18.76
C ASN A 112 -1.30 8.47 20.19
N GLN A 113 -2.38 7.71 20.36
CA GLN A 113 -2.84 7.25 21.67
C GLN A 113 -1.81 6.34 22.35
N ALA A 114 -1.24 5.37 21.61
CA ALA A 114 -0.20 4.49 22.12
C ALA A 114 1.06 5.28 22.53
N LEU A 115 1.55 6.19 21.67
CA LEU A 115 2.71 7.02 21.96
C LEU A 115 2.48 7.91 23.19
N LYS A 116 1.28 8.49 23.34
CA LYS A 116 0.92 9.32 24.50
C LYS A 116 0.85 8.50 25.78
N ALA A 117 0.33 7.28 25.71
CA ALA A 117 0.31 6.37 26.86
C ALA A 117 1.72 6.00 27.30
N ILE A 118 2.60 5.66 26.35
CA ILE A 118 4.03 5.34 26.62
C ILE A 118 4.73 6.55 27.24
N GLU A 119 4.49 7.77 26.73
CA GLU A 119 5.02 9.01 27.31
C GLU A 119 4.58 9.20 28.76
N LYS A 120 3.28 9.04 29.05
CA LYS A 120 2.71 9.13 30.42
C LYS A 120 3.31 8.09 31.39
N MET A 121 3.70 6.93 30.90
CA MET A 121 4.40 5.90 31.69
C MET A 121 5.89 6.21 31.89
N GLY A 122 6.40 7.33 31.37
CA GLY A 122 7.80 7.73 31.49
C GLY A 122 8.73 7.11 30.45
N ASN A 123 8.23 6.64 29.31
CA ASN A 123 8.99 6.00 28.23
C ASN A 123 9.87 4.84 28.73
N PRO A 124 9.34 3.81 29.39
CA PRO A 124 10.14 2.70 29.87
C PRO A 124 10.76 1.93 28.70
N ALA A 125 12.00 1.47 28.86
CA ALA A 125 12.73 0.74 27.81
C ALA A 125 12.03 -0.57 27.39
N SER A 126 11.24 -1.18 28.27
CA SER A 126 10.42 -2.36 27.97
C SER A 126 9.36 -2.12 26.89
N LEU A 127 8.93 -0.87 26.70
CA LEU A 127 7.99 -0.46 25.67
C LEU A 127 8.65 0.09 24.38
N ASN A 128 9.97 0.00 24.25
CA ASN A 128 10.66 0.41 23.02
C ASN A 128 10.10 -0.27 21.75
N PRO A 129 9.84 -1.60 21.72
CA PRO A 129 9.27 -2.23 20.53
C PRO A 129 7.91 -1.64 20.13
N GLN A 130 7.01 -1.45 21.09
CA GLN A 130 5.68 -0.85 20.85
C GLN A 130 5.78 0.61 20.42
N LYS A 131 6.71 1.38 20.99
CA LYS A 131 6.99 2.75 20.56
C LYS A 131 7.50 2.79 19.11
N GLY A 132 8.44 1.91 18.77
CA GLY A 132 8.95 1.76 17.42
C GLY A 132 7.86 1.39 16.43
N GLU A 133 7.02 0.41 16.77
CA GLU A 133 5.87 0.01 15.94
C GLU A 133 4.89 1.17 15.74
N ALA A 134 4.52 1.88 16.79
CA ALA A 134 3.61 3.03 16.70
C ALA A 134 4.15 4.13 15.78
N LEU A 135 5.44 4.46 15.86
CA LEU A 135 6.09 5.43 14.98
C LEU A 135 6.07 4.97 13.51
N LEU A 136 6.40 3.70 13.25
CA LEU A 136 6.41 3.13 11.91
C LEU A 136 5.01 3.01 11.30
N CYS A 137 4.01 2.63 12.09
CA CYS A 137 2.61 2.58 11.65
C CYS A 137 2.10 3.98 11.30
N ARG A 138 2.41 5.00 12.13
CA ARG A 138 2.07 6.40 11.86
C ARG A 138 2.73 6.91 10.59
N ALA A 139 4.01 6.63 10.41
CA ALA A 139 4.76 6.94 9.20
C ALA A 139 4.15 6.26 7.98
N TYR A 140 3.79 4.98 8.07
CA TYR A 140 3.23 4.19 6.97
C TYR A 140 1.85 4.70 6.54
N ALA A 141 0.96 5.01 7.48
CA ALA A 141 -0.34 5.59 7.18
C ALA A 141 -0.20 6.94 6.44
N HIS A 142 0.67 7.85 6.93
CA HIS A 142 0.93 9.11 6.24
C HIS A 142 1.64 8.92 4.90
N PHE A 143 2.48 7.89 4.75
CA PHE A 143 3.11 7.55 3.47
C PHE A 143 2.06 7.11 2.43
N ILE A 144 1.06 6.32 2.83
CA ILE A 144 -0.07 5.98 1.96
C ILE A 144 -0.83 7.25 1.57
N LEU A 145 -1.22 8.07 2.56
CA LEU A 145 -1.97 9.31 2.33
C LEU A 145 -1.26 10.24 1.34
N VAL A 146 0.02 10.54 1.56
CA VAL A 146 0.75 11.47 0.69
C VAL A 146 0.95 10.92 -0.72
N ASN A 147 1.17 9.61 -0.88
CA ASN A 147 1.39 9.02 -2.19
C ASN A 147 0.09 8.82 -2.99
N VAL A 148 -1.05 8.63 -2.34
CA VAL A 148 -2.35 8.52 -3.01
C VAL A 148 -2.94 9.90 -3.29
N PHE A 149 -3.02 10.76 -2.29
CA PHE A 149 -3.79 12.01 -2.33
C PHE A 149 -2.98 13.27 -2.70
N CYS A 150 -1.68 13.15 -2.92
CA CYS A 150 -0.83 14.27 -3.31
C CYS A 150 -0.05 13.95 -4.58
N GLN A 151 0.64 14.95 -5.13
CA GLN A 151 1.64 14.72 -6.19
C GLN A 151 2.81 13.91 -5.60
N HIS A 152 3.61 13.28 -6.47
CA HIS A 152 4.81 12.58 -6.02
C HIS A 152 5.84 13.55 -5.42
N TYR A 153 6.76 13.02 -4.61
CA TYR A 153 7.86 13.84 -4.09
C TYR A 153 8.75 14.36 -5.21
N SER A 154 9.05 15.65 -5.16
CA SER A 154 9.87 16.40 -6.11
C SER A 154 10.74 17.39 -5.36
N GLU A 155 12.04 17.42 -5.64
CA GLU A 155 12.94 18.41 -5.02
C GLU A 155 12.59 19.84 -5.40
N THR A 156 11.98 20.03 -6.58
CA THR A 156 11.65 21.35 -7.12
C THR A 156 10.24 21.82 -6.74
N ASN A 157 9.27 20.92 -6.60
CA ASN A 157 7.85 21.25 -6.49
C ASN A 157 7.26 20.98 -5.10
N SER A 158 7.80 20.01 -4.36
CA SER A 158 7.20 19.52 -3.11
C SER A 158 7.08 20.54 -2.00
N THR A 159 7.83 21.65 -2.05
CA THR A 159 7.66 22.76 -1.10
C THR A 159 6.39 23.59 -1.34
N LYS A 160 5.79 23.47 -2.55
CA LYS A 160 4.59 24.17 -2.97
C LYS A 160 3.39 23.24 -3.15
N ASP A 161 3.63 21.96 -3.48
CA ASP A 161 2.58 20.98 -3.67
C ASP A 161 1.91 20.65 -2.34
N LEU A 162 0.58 20.57 -2.38
CA LEU A 162 -0.23 20.24 -1.20
C LEU A 162 0.07 18.81 -0.74
N GLY A 163 0.53 18.68 0.48
CA GLY A 163 0.69 17.42 1.21
C GLY A 163 -0.57 17.04 1.97
N VAL A 164 -0.39 16.41 3.13
CA VAL A 164 -1.48 16.05 4.04
C VAL A 164 -1.27 16.66 5.42
N PHE A 165 -2.30 16.70 6.24
CA PHE A 165 -2.16 16.99 7.66
C PHE A 165 -1.36 15.87 8.33
N TYR A 166 -0.35 16.20 9.14
CA TYR A 166 0.46 15.21 9.86
C TYR A 166 0.14 15.27 11.35
N ALA A 167 -0.75 14.37 11.81
CA ALA A 167 -1.18 14.30 13.18
C ALA A 167 -0.13 13.61 14.08
N THR A 168 0.28 14.29 15.16
CA THR A 168 1.28 13.78 16.13
C THR A 168 0.74 13.64 17.55
N GLU A 169 -0.45 14.14 17.82
CA GLU A 169 -1.11 14.09 19.12
C GLU A 169 -2.52 13.50 18.99
N PRO A 170 -3.04 12.88 20.05
CA PRO A 170 -4.46 12.50 20.10
C PRO A 170 -5.37 13.71 19.99
N GLU A 171 -6.46 13.58 19.24
CA GLU A 171 -7.49 14.63 19.18
C GLU A 171 -8.18 14.82 20.53
N THR A 172 -8.33 16.09 20.90
CA THR A 172 -8.99 16.49 22.15
C THR A 172 -10.15 17.46 21.93
N THR A 173 -10.36 17.91 20.68
CA THR A 173 -11.41 18.88 20.31
C THR A 173 -12.38 18.28 19.31
N VAL A 174 -13.65 18.64 19.43
CA VAL A 174 -14.69 18.29 18.47
C VAL A 174 -14.60 19.27 17.29
N LEU A 175 -14.54 18.73 16.04
CA LEU A 175 -14.43 19.51 14.81
C LEU A 175 -13.17 20.43 14.73
N PRO A 176 -11.97 19.88 14.87
CA PRO A 176 -10.76 20.67 14.69
C PRO A 176 -10.61 21.08 13.21
N SER A 177 -10.02 22.25 12.99
CA SER A 177 -9.60 22.67 11.65
C SER A 177 -8.18 22.20 11.38
N TYR A 178 -7.96 21.52 10.28
CA TYR A 178 -6.65 21.01 9.88
C TYR A 178 -6.17 21.69 8.61
N GLU A 179 -4.91 22.14 8.64
CA GLU A 179 -4.23 22.65 7.47
C GLU A 179 -3.35 21.57 6.84
N ARG A 180 -3.35 21.51 5.53
CA ARG A 180 -2.45 20.64 4.77
C ARG A 180 -1.04 21.19 4.84
N LEU A 181 -0.08 20.32 5.10
CA LEU A 181 1.34 20.62 4.94
C LEU A 181 1.71 20.65 3.46
N SER A 182 2.95 21.02 3.16
CA SER A 182 3.53 20.71 1.85
C SER A 182 3.92 19.22 1.76
N VAL A 183 4.04 18.69 0.53
CA VAL A 183 4.59 17.35 0.30
C VAL A 183 5.97 17.20 0.94
N ALA A 184 6.84 18.20 0.80
CA ALA A 184 8.19 18.18 1.38
C ALA A 184 8.17 18.05 2.91
N GLU A 185 7.33 18.83 3.60
CA GLU A 185 7.24 18.77 5.06
C GLU A 185 6.60 17.44 5.51
N THR A 186 5.62 16.91 4.76
CA THR A 186 5.03 15.60 5.02
C THR A 186 6.09 14.49 4.94
N TYR A 187 6.89 14.46 3.87
CA TYR A 187 7.96 13.48 3.72
C TYR A 187 9.03 13.59 4.80
N LYS A 188 9.39 14.81 5.20
CA LYS A 188 10.34 15.07 6.29
C LYS A 188 9.84 14.49 7.63
N ARG A 189 8.56 14.64 7.95
CA ARG A 189 7.96 14.09 9.18
C ARG A 189 7.85 12.57 9.12
N ILE A 190 7.50 11.99 7.96
CA ILE A 190 7.54 10.54 7.76
C ILE A 190 8.96 10.01 8.01
N ASN A 191 9.97 10.66 7.40
CA ASN A 191 11.36 10.26 7.59
C ASN A 191 11.77 10.30 9.06
N LYS A 192 11.36 11.33 9.80
CA LYS A 192 11.64 11.45 11.24
C LYS A 192 11.07 10.25 12.00
N ASP A 193 9.80 9.91 11.80
CA ASP A 193 9.17 8.77 12.47
C ASP A 193 9.86 7.44 12.12
N ILE A 194 10.29 7.26 10.86
CA ILE A 194 11.04 6.08 10.42
C ILE A 194 12.38 5.99 11.15
N GLU A 195 13.18 7.04 11.12
CA GLU A 195 14.54 7.04 11.72
C GLU A 195 14.49 6.89 13.25
N GLU A 196 13.45 7.42 13.91
CA GLU A 196 13.24 7.25 15.35
C GLU A 196 12.68 5.85 15.69
N GLY A 197 11.84 5.27 14.84
CA GLY A 197 11.19 3.99 15.08
C GLY A 197 12.09 2.78 14.82
N LEU A 198 12.88 2.81 13.73
CA LEU A 198 13.70 1.68 13.29
C LEU A 198 14.58 1.06 14.40
N PRO A 199 15.35 1.83 15.19
CA PRO A 199 16.24 1.27 16.20
C PRO A 199 15.50 0.64 17.39
N LEU A 200 14.20 0.89 17.54
CA LEU A 200 13.40 0.44 18.67
C LEU A 200 12.73 -0.91 18.43
N ILE A 201 12.63 -1.37 17.18
CA ILE A 201 11.93 -2.60 16.83
C ILE A 201 12.66 -3.84 17.36
N ASP A 202 11.89 -4.73 18.00
CA ASP A 202 12.37 -6.04 18.41
C ASP A 202 11.32 -7.12 18.10
N ASP A 203 11.69 -8.09 17.27
CA ASP A 203 10.83 -9.18 16.82
C ASP A 203 10.36 -10.07 17.98
N ALA A 204 11.11 -10.12 19.07
CA ALA A 204 10.76 -10.90 20.27
C ALA A 204 9.51 -10.36 21.01
N ALA A 205 9.08 -9.14 20.70
CA ALA A 205 7.87 -8.54 21.28
C ALA A 205 6.57 -9.06 20.66
N TYR A 206 6.63 -9.80 19.54
CA TYR A 206 5.47 -10.22 18.77
C TYR A 206 5.31 -11.74 18.76
N GLU A 207 4.07 -12.21 18.96
CA GLU A 207 3.73 -13.63 18.84
C GLU A 207 3.80 -14.09 17.37
N VAL A 208 3.28 -13.26 16.44
CA VAL A 208 3.34 -13.49 15.00
C VAL A 208 3.94 -12.26 14.32
N PRO A 209 5.28 -12.18 14.19
CA PRO A 209 5.97 -10.97 13.72
C PRO A 209 5.50 -10.43 12.37
N LYS A 210 4.95 -11.27 11.48
CA LYS A 210 4.52 -10.84 10.14
C LYS A 210 3.20 -10.07 10.09
N TYR A 211 2.50 -9.98 11.18
CA TYR A 211 1.34 -9.08 11.32
C TYR A 211 1.69 -7.74 11.99
N HIS A 212 2.99 -7.52 12.24
CA HIS A 212 3.54 -6.34 12.88
C HIS A 212 4.73 -5.80 12.09
N PHE A 213 5.12 -4.56 12.34
CA PHE A 213 6.40 -4.05 11.86
C PHE A 213 7.54 -4.77 12.58
N ASN A 214 7.88 -5.99 12.13
CA ASN A 214 9.10 -6.68 12.51
C ASN A 214 10.33 -5.99 11.86
N LYS A 215 11.53 -6.32 12.30
CA LYS A 215 12.77 -5.67 11.82
C LYS A 215 12.89 -5.64 10.29
N LYS A 216 12.61 -6.75 9.62
CA LYS A 216 12.70 -6.79 8.14
C LYS A 216 11.62 -5.97 7.46
N ALA A 217 10.39 -6.00 7.96
CA ALA A 217 9.30 -5.18 7.45
C ALA A 217 9.58 -3.69 7.66
N ALA A 218 10.14 -3.31 8.80
CA ALA A 218 10.54 -1.95 9.12
C ALA A 218 11.61 -1.42 8.15
N TYR A 219 12.67 -2.20 7.91
CA TYR A 219 13.68 -1.84 6.92
C TYR A 219 13.15 -1.88 5.48
N ALA A 220 12.22 -2.77 5.14
CA ALA A 220 11.58 -2.80 3.83
C ALA A 220 10.73 -1.54 3.59
N PHE A 221 9.98 -1.09 4.58
CA PHE A 221 9.27 0.18 4.51
C PHE A 221 10.23 1.36 4.36
N ALA A 222 11.27 1.44 5.18
CA ALA A 222 12.29 2.47 5.08
C ALA A 222 12.99 2.48 3.71
N CYS A 223 13.25 1.31 3.11
CA CYS A 223 13.80 1.17 1.78
C CYS A 223 12.85 1.76 0.72
N ARG A 224 11.57 1.35 0.69
CA ARG A 224 10.56 1.88 -0.25
C ARG A 224 10.35 3.39 -0.07
N PHE A 225 10.26 3.86 1.18
CA PHE A 225 10.15 5.28 1.48
C PHE A 225 11.32 6.07 0.91
N ASN A 226 12.57 5.64 1.17
CA ASN A 226 13.76 6.33 0.69
C ASN A 226 13.91 6.28 -0.83
N LEU A 227 13.40 5.22 -1.50
CA LEU A 227 13.32 5.18 -2.96
C LEU A 227 12.43 6.31 -3.50
N TYR A 228 11.28 6.55 -2.88
CA TYR A 228 10.37 7.61 -3.28
C TYR A 228 10.88 9.00 -2.85
N TYR A 229 11.61 9.07 -1.74
CA TYR A 229 12.28 10.28 -1.23
C TYR A 229 13.62 10.56 -1.94
N ARG A 230 14.05 9.67 -2.86
CA ARG A 230 15.28 9.75 -3.69
C ARG A 230 16.59 9.69 -2.90
N ASN A 231 16.58 9.13 -1.72
CA ASN A 231 17.78 8.89 -0.95
C ASN A 231 18.36 7.50 -1.24
N TYR A 232 19.02 7.37 -2.40
CA TYR A 232 19.47 6.08 -2.91
C TYR A 232 20.51 5.38 -2.02
N ASP A 233 21.32 6.12 -1.27
CA ASP A 233 22.26 5.54 -0.31
C ASP A 233 21.49 4.81 0.82
N LYS A 234 20.44 5.42 1.35
CA LYS A 234 19.58 4.78 2.36
C LYS A 234 18.78 3.61 1.78
N VAL A 235 18.38 3.65 0.51
CA VAL A 235 17.74 2.50 -0.16
C VAL A 235 18.66 1.29 -0.12
N ILE A 236 19.93 1.47 -0.51
CA ILE A 236 20.92 0.40 -0.51
C ILE A 236 21.17 -0.12 0.91
N GLU A 237 21.43 0.78 1.86
CA GLU A 237 21.66 0.44 3.27
C GLU A 237 20.51 -0.40 3.86
N TYR A 238 19.27 0.04 3.67
CA TYR A 238 18.10 -0.65 4.25
C TYR A 238 17.74 -1.94 3.50
N ALA A 239 17.93 -1.97 2.19
CA ALA A 239 17.77 -3.20 1.41
C ALA A 239 18.75 -4.30 1.87
N GLU A 240 19.99 -3.96 2.21
CA GLU A 240 20.98 -4.91 2.74
C GLU A 240 20.56 -5.50 4.08
N LYS A 241 19.87 -4.73 4.95
CA LYS A 241 19.30 -5.24 6.21
C LYS A 241 18.19 -6.28 5.97
N VAL A 242 17.44 -6.14 4.88
CA VAL A 242 16.36 -7.08 4.49
C VAL A 242 16.93 -8.31 3.78
N LEU A 243 17.78 -8.10 2.77
CA LEU A 243 18.23 -9.12 1.83
C LEU A 243 19.42 -9.94 2.35
N THR A 244 20.12 -9.43 3.34
CA THR A 244 21.34 -10.03 3.91
C THR A 244 22.48 -10.17 2.90
N SER A 245 23.53 -10.92 3.24
CA SER A 245 24.66 -11.21 2.32
C SER A 245 24.31 -12.22 1.21
N ASN A 246 23.15 -12.88 1.28
CA ASN A 246 22.69 -13.82 0.26
C ASN A 246 21.25 -13.48 -0.17
N PRO A 247 21.09 -12.50 -1.08
CA PRO A 247 19.77 -12.05 -1.53
C PRO A 247 18.93 -13.17 -2.14
N SER A 248 19.52 -14.06 -2.95
CA SER A 248 18.79 -15.16 -3.61
C SER A 248 18.12 -16.09 -2.59
N ALA A 249 18.76 -16.33 -1.45
CA ALA A 249 18.18 -17.13 -0.37
C ALA A 249 16.99 -16.47 0.31
N MET A 250 16.80 -15.16 0.14
CA MET A 250 15.71 -14.40 0.76
C MET A 250 14.48 -14.29 -0.13
N LEU A 251 14.62 -14.46 -1.45
CA LEU A 251 13.52 -14.33 -2.39
C LEU A 251 12.49 -15.46 -2.24
N ARG A 252 11.34 -15.24 -2.84
CA ARG A 252 10.27 -16.23 -2.98
C ARG A 252 10.76 -17.41 -3.80
N ASP A 253 10.42 -18.60 -3.35
CA ASP A 253 10.60 -19.83 -4.13
C ASP A 253 9.51 -19.91 -5.21
N TRP A 254 9.72 -19.16 -6.32
CA TRP A 254 8.78 -19.10 -7.43
C TRP A 254 8.61 -20.47 -8.12
N GLN A 255 9.66 -21.31 -8.10
CA GLN A 255 9.58 -22.67 -8.63
C GLN A 255 8.59 -23.53 -7.81
N LYS A 256 8.65 -23.45 -6.49
CA LYS A 256 7.70 -24.11 -5.60
C LYS A 256 6.30 -23.52 -5.78
N ALA A 257 6.17 -22.20 -5.79
CA ALA A 257 4.90 -21.51 -5.97
C ALA A 257 4.22 -21.89 -7.31
N GLY A 258 4.99 -22.00 -8.39
CA GLY A 258 4.50 -22.41 -9.71
C GLY A 258 4.01 -23.84 -9.80
N LYS A 259 4.47 -24.74 -8.91
CA LYS A 259 4.02 -26.15 -8.85
C LYS A 259 2.72 -26.32 -8.05
N LEU A 260 2.26 -25.29 -7.35
CA LEU A 260 1.00 -25.36 -6.63
C LEU A 260 -0.18 -25.48 -7.60
N SER A 261 -1.27 -26.07 -7.12
CA SER A 261 -2.52 -26.12 -7.86
C SER A 261 -2.90 -24.74 -8.41
N GLY A 262 -3.48 -24.69 -9.61
CA GLY A 262 -4.01 -23.46 -10.21
C GLY A 262 -5.18 -22.81 -9.42
N ASN A 263 -5.61 -23.42 -8.31
CA ASN A 263 -6.60 -22.85 -7.41
C ASN A 263 -6.07 -21.55 -6.78
N GLY A 264 -6.78 -20.46 -7.01
CA GLY A 264 -6.37 -19.12 -6.55
C GLY A 264 -6.20 -19.02 -5.04
N ALA A 265 -7.04 -19.69 -4.25
CA ALA A 265 -6.93 -19.72 -2.80
C ALA A 265 -5.62 -20.38 -2.32
N ILE A 266 -5.25 -21.53 -2.92
CA ILE A 266 -4.01 -22.25 -2.55
C ILE A 266 -2.78 -21.39 -2.85
N ARG A 267 -2.72 -20.76 -4.03
CA ARG A 267 -1.61 -19.91 -4.44
C ARG A 267 -1.52 -18.65 -3.57
N SER A 268 -2.65 -18.00 -3.31
CA SER A 268 -2.69 -16.79 -2.46
C SER A 268 -2.32 -17.10 -1.01
N ASN A 269 -2.79 -18.23 -0.45
CA ASN A 269 -2.43 -18.63 0.90
C ASN A 269 -0.93 -18.88 1.05
N GLU A 270 -0.28 -19.51 0.07
CA GLU A 270 1.18 -19.64 0.09
C GLU A 270 1.87 -18.29 -0.04
N PHE A 271 1.31 -17.38 -0.86
CA PHE A 271 1.89 -16.06 -1.09
C PHE A 271 1.90 -15.22 0.19
N VAL A 272 0.81 -15.18 0.95
CA VAL A 272 0.65 -14.37 2.17
C VAL A 272 0.99 -15.12 3.46
N SER A 273 1.42 -16.40 3.37
CA SER A 273 1.73 -17.21 4.53
C SER A 273 2.80 -16.57 5.41
N GLU A 274 2.59 -16.58 6.71
CA GLU A 274 3.59 -16.20 7.71
C GLU A 274 4.90 -17.01 7.61
N ARG A 275 4.81 -18.24 7.09
CA ARG A 275 5.95 -19.14 6.88
C ARG A 275 6.75 -18.80 5.64
N ASN A 276 6.20 -18.01 4.73
CA ASN A 276 6.92 -17.59 3.53
C ASN A 276 7.93 -16.50 3.86
N LYS A 277 9.21 -16.80 3.68
CA LYS A 277 10.31 -15.89 4.03
C LYS A 277 10.30 -14.58 3.24
N ALA A 278 9.75 -14.61 2.02
CA ALA A 278 9.73 -13.47 1.12
C ALA A 278 8.64 -12.44 1.49
N THR A 279 7.58 -12.84 2.18
CA THR A 279 6.54 -11.93 2.64
C THR A 279 6.92 -11.38 4.01
N LEU A 280 7.02 -10.07 4.15
CA LEU A 280 7.59 -9.40 5.32
C LEU A 280 6.54 -8.81 6.25
N LEU A 281 5.47 -8.25 5.68
CA LEU A 281 4.32 -7.71 6.40
C LEU A 281 3.04 -8.06 5.65
N VAL A 282 2.06 -8.57 6.38
CA VAL A 282 0.72 -8.86 5.87
C VAL A 282 -0.29 -8.06 6.67
N ILE A 283 -1.17 -7.34 5.98
CA ILE A 283 -2.23 -6.54 6.59
C ILE A 283 -3.58 -7.11 6.14
N ALA A 284 -4.46 -7.41 7.09
CA ALA A 284 -5.84 -7.78 6.80
C ALA A 284 -6.62 -6.52 6.40
N CYS A 285 -7.12 -6.49 5.17
CA CYS A 285 -7.84 -5.32 4.65
C CYS A 285 -9.26 -5.71 4.25
N ARG A 286 -10.23 -4.86 4.60
CA ARG A 286 -11.58 -4.90 4.04
C ARG A 286 -11.51 -4.45 2.59
N SER A 287 -11.75 -5.36 1.66
CA SER A 287 -11.56 -5.06 0.25
C SER A 287 -12.29 -6.07 -0.63
N SER A 288 -12.93 -5.58 -1.66
CA SER A 288 -13.49 -6.38 -2.76
C SER A 288 -12.50 -6.58 -3.91
N TRP A 289 -11.29 -6.02 -3.81
CA TRP A 289 -10.33 -6.01 -4.92
C TRP A 289 -9.98 -7.40 -5.43
N ALA A 290 -9.70 -8.37 -4.55
CA ALA A 290 -9.42 -9.74 -4.98
C ALA A 290 -10.65 -10.45 -5.60
N TYR A 291 -11.86 -10.02 -5.28
CA TYR A 291 -13.07 -10.47 -5.96
C TYR A 291 -13.18 -9.84 -7.36
N ILE A 292 -12.81 -8.57 -7.52
CA ILE A 292 -12.88 -7.85 -8.79
C ILE A 292 -11.81 -8.34 -9.77
N HIS A 293 -10.53 -8.40 -9.38
CA HIS A 293 -9.45 -8.83 -10.27
C HIS A 293 -9.28 -10.34 -10.35
N GLY A 294 -9.85 -11.10 -9.40
CA GLY A 294 -9.69 -12.53 -9.25
C GLY A 294 -10.52 -13.36 -10.25
N PRO A 295 -10.56 -14.69 -10.05
CA PRO A 295 -11.22 -15.63 -10.96
C PRO A 295 -12.74 -15.64 -10.80
N TYR A 296 -13.36 -14.50 -10.98
CA TYR A 296 -14.82 -14.32 -10.93
C TYR A 296 -15.29 -13.49 -12.12
N HIS A 297 -16.51 -13.75 -12.62
CA HIS A 297 -17.12 -13.03 -13.72
C HIS A 297 -17.75 -11.69 -13.24
N VAL A 298 -16.92 -10.79 -12.73
CA VAL A 298 -17.32 -9.48 -12.24
C VAL A 298 -16.30 -8.41 -12.63
N GLY A 299 -16.75 -7.20 -12.92
CA GLY A 299 -15.86 -6.06 -13.17
C GLY A 299 -14.98 -6.17 -14.41
N GLU A 300 -15.40 -6.94 -15.42
CA GLU A 300 -14.62 -7.20 -16.63
C GLU A 300 -14.43 -6.00 -17.54
N LYS A 301 -15.21 -4.94 -17.35
CA LYS A 301 -15.10 -3.73 -18.19
C LYS A 301 -13.73 -3.05 -18.06
N TYR A 302 -13.16 -3.05 -16.86
CA TYR A 302 -11.86 -2.43 -16.57
C TYR A 302 -10.92 -3.42 -15.90
N THR A 303 -9.95 -3.90 -16.65
CA THR A 303 -9.07 -4.98 -16.17
C THR A 303 -7.63 -4.83 -16.69
N HIS A 304 -6.71 -5.54 -16.05
CA HIS A 304 -5.44 -5.91 -16.65
C HIS A 304 -5.72 -7.00 -17.68
N ASN A 305 -5.90 -6.58 -18.95
CA ASN A 305 -6.38 -7.45 -20.00
C ASN A 305 -5.24 -8.13 -20.79
N ASN A 306 -5.62 -9.00 -21.72
CA ASN A 306 -4.69 -9.70 -22.60
C ASN A 306 -3.80 -8.72 -23.40
N LYS A 307 -4.35 -7.59 -23.88
CA LYS A 307 -3.56 -6.62 -24.66
C LYS A 307 -2.43 -6.03 -23.81
N ILE A 308 -2.72 -5.56 -22.60
CA ILE A 308 -1.69 -5.07 -21.67
C ILE A 308 -0.69 -6.20 -21.35
N SER A 309 -1.22 -7.38 -21.05
CA SER A 309 -0.38 -8.53 -20.66
C SER A 309 0.62 -8.92 -21.72
N THR A 310 0.17 -9.08 -22.97
CA THR A 310 0.98 -9.60 -24.07
C THR A 310 1.94 -8.58 -24.67
N THR A 311 1.64 -7.28 -24.54
CA THR A 311 2.45 -6.25 -25.20
C THR A 311 3.23 -5.36 -24.24
N GLU A 312 2.85 -5.29 -22.97
CA GLU A 312 3.39 -4.27 -22.06
C GLU A 312 3.86 -4.80 -20.69
N SER A 313 3.44 -6.00 -20.28
CA SER A 313 3.70 -6.50 -18.93
C SER A 313 4.06 -7.98 -18.88
N CYS A 314 3.31 -8.80 -18.15
CA CYS A 314 3.72 -10.14 -17.72
C CYS A 314 3.82 -11.19 -18.83
N GLN A 315 3.24 -11.00 -19.99
CA GLN A 315 3.37 -11.91 -21.13
C GLN A 315 4.18 -11.30 -22.28
N ALA A 316 4.57 -10.02 -22.16
CA ALA A 316 5.49 -9.39 -23.12
C ALA A 316 6.89 -9.99 -22.99
N ASN A 317 7.62 -9.98 -24.11
CA ASN A 317 9.02 -10.43 -24.12
C ASN A 317 9.90 -9.53 -23.25
N GLY A 318 10.85 -10.16 -22.58
CA GLY A 318 11.92 -9.51 -21.84
C GLY A 318 13.30 -10.06 -22.24
N PRO A 319 14.39 -9.54 -21.66
CA PRO A 319 15.72 -10.09 -21.89
C PRO A 319 15.83 -11.57 -21.49
N TRP A 320 14.94 -12.05 -20.61
CA TRP A 320 14.79 -13.47 -20.22
C TRP A 320 14.13 -14.34 -21.29
N GLY A 321 13.41 -13.79 -22.23
CA GLY A 321 12.58 -14.48 -23.22
C GLY A 321 11.09 -14.11 -23.09
N ASP A 322 10.23 -15.05 -23.36
CA ASP A 322 8.77 -14.93 -23.27
C ASP A 322 8.19 -15.44 -21.94
N LYS A 323 6.87 -15.38 -21.80
CA LYS A 323 6.12 -15.83 -20.63
C LYS A 323 6.32 -17.31 -20.27
N ASP A 324 6.66 -18.17 -21.25
CA ASP A 324 6.81 -19.61 -21.03
C ASP A 324 8.08 -19.93 -20.24
N THR A 325 8.95 -18.94 -20.04
CA THR A 325 10.11 -19.04 -19.16
C THR A 325 9.78 -18.88 -17.68
N TYR A 326 8.59 -18.41 -17.30
CA TYR A 326 8.23 -18.22 -15.89
C TYR A 326 8.04 -19.54 -15.15
N TYR A 327 8.46 -19.58 -13.91
CA TYR A 327 8.09 -20.65 -12.99
C TYR A 327 6.64 -20.54 -12.55
N TYR A 328 6.16 -19.33 -12.33
CA TYR A 328 4.80 -19.05 -11.88
C TYR A 328 3.94 -18.60 -13.06
N ASP A 329 2.97 -19.43 -13.43
CA ASP A 329 2.06 -19.14 -14.53
C ASP A 329 1.10 -17.99 -14.15
N ILE A 330 0.93 -17.04 -15.08
CA ILE A 330 0.04 -15.88 -14.95
C ILE A 330 -1.02 -16.00 -16.06
N PRO A 331 -2.09 -16.78 -15.82
CA PRO A 331 -3.05 -17.10 -16.86
C PRO A 331 -4.08 -16.00 -17.10
N GLU A 332 -4.70 -16.05 -18.28
CA GLU A 332 -6.02 -15.48 -18.50
C GLU A 332 -7.07 -16.32 -17.80
N PHE A 333 -8.02 -15.66 -17.16
CA PHE A 333 -9.20 -16.35 -16.63
C PHE A 333 -10.17 -16.65 -17.78
N GLN A 334 -10.46 -17.93 -17.99
CA GLN A 334 -11.22 -18.42 -19.13
C GLN A 334 -12.60 -17.74 -19.25
N GLY A 335 -12.92 -17.26 -20.46
CA GLY A 335 -14.18 -16.59 -20.76
C GLY A 335 -14.29 -15.16 -20.24
N THR A 336 -13.20 -14.58 -19.79
CA THR A 336 -13.11 -13.16 -19.35
C THR A 336 -11.99 -12.43 -20.08
N THR A 337 -11.81 -11.16 -19.72
CA THR A 337 -10.70 -10.32 -20.20
C THR A 337 -9.58 -10.17 -19.16
N LYS A 338 -9.60 -10.94 -18.08
CA LYS A 338 -8.71 -10.79 -16.94
C LYS A 338 -7.47 -11.64 -17.06
N VAL A 339 -6.32 -11.03 -16.83
CA VAL A 339 -5.05 -11.72 -16.57
C VAL A 339 -4.77 -11.67 -15.08
N ILE A 340 -4.51 -12.82 -14.47
CA ILE A 340 -4.53 -12.95 -13.01
C ILE A 340 -3.19 -13.47 -12.47
N MET A 341 -2.61 -12.73 -11.55
CA MET A 341 -1.55 -13.21 -10.67
C MET A 341 -2.14 -13.43 -9.26
N ASN A 342 -2.31 -14.70 -8.87
CA ASN A 342 -3.01 -15.08 -7.64
C ASN A 342 -2.16 -14.82 -6.39
N LYS A 343 -2.08 -13.58 -5.93
CA LYS A 343 -1.39 -13.17 -4.70
C LYS A 343 -2.33 -12.93 -3.54
N MET A 344 -3.53 -12.45 -3.85
CA MET A 344 -4.59 -12.15 -2.88
C MET A 344 -5.83 -12.97 -3.24
N TYR A 345 -6.51 -13.45 -2.23
CA TYR A 345 -7.77 -14.17 -2.36
C TYR A 345 -8.87 -13.41 -1.65
N SER A 346 -10.08 -13.43 -2.20
CA SER A 346 -11.24 -12.81 -1.58
C SER A 346 -11.84 -13.78 -0.57
N TYR A 347 -11.71 -13.44 0.70
CA TYR A 347 -12.42 -14.11 1.78
C TYR A 347 -13.68 -13.33 2.11
N PHE A 348 -14.73 -14.04 2.53
CA PHE A 348 -15.93 -13.42 3.03
C PHE A 348 -16.02 -13.66 4.54
N GLU A 349 -16.04 -12.57 5.31
CA GLU A 349 -16.21 -12.60 6.75
C GLU A 349 -17.63 -12.22 7.09
N MET A 350 -18.29 -13.09 7.85
CA MET A 350 -19.68 -12.89 8.26
C MET A 350 -19.73 -12.14 9.60
N SER A 351 -20.13 -10.88 9.56
CA SER A 351 -20.27 -10.03 10.76
C SER A 351 -21.58 -10.28 11.51
N ASP A 352 -22.64 -10.66 10.80
CA ASP A 352 -23.93 -11.06 11.35
C ASP A 352 -24.43 -12.35 10.69
N PRO A 353 -24.13 -13.52 11.29
CA PRO A 353 -24.54 -14.80 10.74
C PRO A 353 -26.07 -15.00 10.69
N VAL A 354 -26.81 -14.32 11.54
CA VAL A 354 -28.29 -14.45 11.62
C VAL A 354 -28.94 -13.79 10.40
N ASN A 355 -28.45 -12.62 10.01
CA ASN A 355 -28.96 -11.85 8.89
C ASN A 355 -28.16 -12.08 7.59
N GLY A 356 -27.12 -12.90 7.61
CA GLY A 356 -26.27 -13.16 6.45
C GLY A 356 -25.44 -11.95 6.02
N ILE A 357 -25.17 -11.01 6.93
CA ILE A 357 -24.40 -9.78 6.64
C ILE A 357 -22.93 -10.05 6.88
N GLY A 358 -22.11 -9.61 5.94
CA GLY A 358 -20.66 -9.73 6.00
C GLY A 358 -19.96 -8.84 4.98
N TYR A 359 -18.64 -8.95 4.91
CA TYR A 359 -17.82 -8.17 3.99
C TYR A 359 -16.68 -9.02 3.40
N ASN A 360 -16.25 -8.65 2.20
CA ASN A 360 -15.04 -9.21 1.62
C ASN A 360 -13.80 -8.64 2.30
N HIS A 361 -12.81 -9.50 2.52
CA HIS A 361 -11.50 -9.09 2.98
C HIS A 361 -10.37 -9.81 2.23
N ILE A 362 -9.21 -9.21 2.24
CA ILE A 362 -7.98 -9.74 1.66
C ILE A 362 -6.85 -9.71 2.69
N MET A 363 -5.88 -10.58 2.51
CA MET A 363 -4.59 -10.48 3.17
C MET A 363 -3.64 -9.76 2.22
N TYR A 364 -3.35 -8.48 2.48
CA TYR A 364 -2.53 -7.64 1.62
C TYR A 364 -1.05 -7.79 1.97
N PRO A 365 -0.18 -8.23 1.02
CA PRO A 365 1.26 -8.35 1.23
C PRO A 365 1.92 -6.97 1.10
N ALA A 366 2.02 -6.24 2.21
CA ALA A 366 2.48 -4.85 2.19
C ALA A 366 3.93 -4.69 1.73
N PHE A 367 4.81 -5.65 2.09
CA PHE A 367 6.22 -5.65 1.69
C PHE A 367 6.71 -7.08 1.40
N THR A 368 7.53 -7.22 0.35
CA THR A 368 8.17 -8.48 -0.03
C THR A 368 9.66 -8.27 -0.31
N THR A 369 10.48 -9.31 -0.08
CA THR A 369 11.92 -9.28 -0.38
C THR A 369 12.21 -9.11 -1.86
N ASP A 370 11.36 -9.69 -2.73
CA ASP A 370 11.47 -9.55 -4.19
C ASP A 370 11.37 -8.08 -4.62
N GLU A 371 10.42 -7.33 -4.05
CA GLU A 371 10.30 -5.90 -4.31
C GLU A 371 11.51 -5.13 -3.82
N ILE A 372 12.02 -5.45 -2.62
CA ILE A 372 13.17 -4.76 -2.04
C ILE A 372 14.43 -4.97 -2.87
N LEU A 373 14.59 -6.15 -3.47
CA LEU A 373 15.69 -6.39 -4.40
C LEU A 373 15.60 -5.45 -5.62
N LEU A 374 14.40 -5.30 -6.21
CA LEU A 374 14.20 -4.38 -7.33
C LEU A 374 14.31 -2.90 -6.92
N CYS A 375 13.97 -2.53 -5.69
CA CYS A 375 14.24 -1.20 -5.15
C CYS A 375 15.75 -0.92 -5.07
N ARG A 376 16.55 -1.90 -4.64
CA ARG A 376 18.02 -1.78 -4.57
C ARG A 376 18.63 -1.70 -5.97
N ALA A 377 18.15 -2.52 -6.90
CA ALA A 377 18.58 -2.44 -8.31
C ALA A 377 18.31 -1.04 -8.91
N GLU A 378 17.14 -0.45 -8.60
CA GLU A 378 16.80 0.91 -9.02
C GLU A 378 17.78 1.95 -8.43
N ALA A 379 18.08 1.85 -7.15
CA ALA A 379 19.04 2.74 -6.50
C ALA A 379 20.45 2.63 -7.12
N TYR A 380 20.93 1.42 -7.40
CA TYR A 380 22.19 1.22 -8.11
C TYR A 380 22.17 1.82 -9.52
N ALA A 381 21.10 1.61 -10.30
CA ALA A 381 20.94 2.20 -11.63
C ALA A 381 20.93 3.74 -11.58
N MET A 382 20.25 4.32 -10.59
CA MET A 382 20.24 5.78 -10.38
C MET A 382 21.61 6.33 -9.99
N LYS A 383 22.41 5.55 -9.26
CA LYS A 383 23.81 5.87 -8.93
C LYS A 383 24.81 5.48 -10.04
N LYS A 384 24.33 4.91 -11.16
CA LYS A 384 25.13 4.41 -12.30
C LYS A 384 26.09 3.25 -11.94
N ASP A 385 25.79 2.54 -10.85
CA ASP A 385 26.48 1.28 -10.52
C ASP A 385 25.75 0.12 -11.25
N PHE A 386 25.92 0.10 -12.58
CA PHE A 386 25.20 -0.84 -13.45
C PHE A 386 25.62 -2.29 -13.24
N ASP A 387 26.82 -2.54 -12.75
CA ASP A 387 27.28 -3.89 -12.45
C ASP A 387 26.47 -4.48 -11.27
N LYS A 388 26.31 -3.74 -10.17
CA LYS A 388 25.47 -4.16 -9.06
C LYS A 388 23.98 -4.20 -9.40
N ALA A 389 23.50 -3.25 -10.22
CA ALA A 389 22.14 -3.32 -10.73
C ALA A 389 21.90 -4.61 -11.54
N THR A 390 22.89 -5.00 -12.39
CA THR A 390 22.84 -6.25 -13.16
C THR A 390 22.82 -7.48 -12.25
N GLU A 391 23.62 -7.50 -11.18
CA GLU A 391 23.64 -8.60 -10.21
C GLU A 391 22.25 -8.79 -9.60
N ASP A 392 21.62 -7.71 -9.12
CA ASP A 392 20.27 -7.79 -8.52
C ASP A 392 19.20 -8.22 -9.51
N LEU A 393 19.22 -7.68 -10.73
CA LEU A 393 18.28 -8.07 -11.79
C LEU A 393 18.47 -9.52 -12.21
N SER A 394 19.71 -10.00 -12.30
CA SER A 394 20.03 -11.39 -12.59
C SER A 394 19.52 -12.33 -11.48
N ILE A 395 19.70 -11.97 -10.21
CA ILE A 395 19.19 -12.73 -9.07
C ILE A 395 17.67 -12.85 -9.14
N TRP A 396 16.95 -11.75 -9.40
CA TRP A 396 15.51 -11.77 -9.52
C TRP A 396 15.04 -12.63 -10.69
N LEU A 397 15.67 -12.47 -11.85
CA LEU A 397 15.31 -13.23 -13.07
C LEU A 397 15.49 -14.74 -12.88
N HIS A 398 16.61 -15.17 -12.30
CA HIS A 398 16.83 -16.60 -12.03
C HIS A 398 15.88 -17.16 -10.97
N ALA A 399 15.42 -16.34 -10.03
CA ALA A 399 14.40 -16.76 -9.07
C ALA A 399 13.01 -16.87 -9.71
N PHE A 400 12.64 -15.95 -10.62
CA PHE A 400 11.31 -15.85 -11.21
C PHE A 400 11.15 -16.70 -12.48
N THR A 401 12.23 -16.91 -13.23
CA THR A 401 12.21 -17.60 -14.53
C THR A 401 13.13 -18.83 -14.54
N LYS A 402 12.81 -19.78 -15.41
CA LYS A 402 13.66 -20.94 -15.79
C LYS A 402 14.52 -20.64 -17.03
N SER A 403 14.66 -19.35 -17.39
CA SER A 403 15.47 -18.94 -18.54
C SER A 403 16.95 -19.29 -18.32
N GLU A 404 17.58 -19.93 -19.30
CA GLU A 404 19.02 -20.21 -19.32
C GLU A 404 19.84 -19.07 -19.95
N LYS A 405 19.17 -17.97 -20.36
CA LYS A 405 19.87 -16.82 -20.96
C LYS A 405 20.75 -16.13 -19.92
N THR A 406 21.95 -15.79 -20.33
CA THR A 406 22.81 -14.90 -19.55
C THR A 406 22.21 -13.51 -19.54
N ILE A 407 21.93 -12.99 -18.36
CA ILE A 407 21.45 -11.63 -18.13
C ILE A 407 22.65 -10.83 -17.64
N ASP A 408 23.22 -10.04 -18.54
CA ASP A 408 24.33 -9.17 -18.28
C ASP A 408 24.00 -7.72 -18.67
N ARG A 409 24.91 -6.82 -18.36
CA ARG A 409 24.81 -5.39 -18.65
C ARG A 409 24.57 -5.11 -20.14
N ALA A 410 25.22 -5.85 -21.00
CA ALA A 410 25.12 -5.66 -22.47
C ALA A 410 23.76 -6.14 -22.99
N SER A 411 23.26 -7.30 -22.49
CA SER A 411 21.97 -7.85 -22.91
C SER A 411 20.80 -6.98 -22.47
N ILE A 412 20.83 -6.42 -21.24
CA ILE A 412 19.82 -5.49 -20.74
C ILE A 412 19.82 -4.22 -21.59
N SER A 413 20.98 -3.57 -21.75
CA SER A 413 21.13 -2.34 -22.50
C SER A 413 20.70 -2.51 -23.96
N LYS A 414 21.08 -3.63 -24.59
CA LYS A 414 20.69 -3.91 -25.97
C LYS A 414 19.19 -4.14 -26.11
N PHE A 415 18.60 -4.97 -25.24
CA PHE A 415 17.17 -5.31 -25.34
C PHE A 415 16.28 -4.07 -25.28
N TYR A 416 16.46 -3.22 -24.27
CA TYR A 416 15.65 -2.00 -24.12
C TYR A 416 16.14 -0.87 -25.04
N GLY A 417 17.40 -0.86 -25.47
CA GLY A 417 17.91 0.07 -26.45
C GLY A 417 17.28 -0.12 -27.83
N ASP A 418 17.14 -1.36 -28.28
CA ASP A 418 16.54 -1.73 -29.57
C ASP A 418 15.00 -1.64 -29.57
N MET A 419 14.38 -1.64 -28.39
CA MET A 419 12.92 -1.59 -28.24
C MET A 419 12.39 -0.19 -28.56
N LYS A 420 11.32 -0.13 -29.36
CA LYS A 420 10.58 1.12 -29.60
C LYS A 420 9.87 1.58 -28.34
N TYR A 421 9.73 2.88 -28.21
CA TYR A 421 8.84 3.43 -27.19
C TYR A 421 7.39 3.07 -27.46
N TYR A 422 6.65 2.93 -26.39
CA TYR A 422 5.21 2.69 -26.38
C TYR A 422 4.46 3.78 -27.15
N THR A 423 3.54 3.35 -28.00
CA THR A 423 2.40 4.17 -28.42
C THR A 423 1.09 3.40 -28.16
N PRO A 424 -0.08 4.05 -28.08
CA PRO A 424 -1.35 3.33 -27.93
C PRO A 424 -1.60 2.29 -29.02
N GLU A 425 -1.14 2.55 -30.26
CA GLU A 425 -1.32 1.71 -31.44
C GLU A 425 -0.30 0.57 -31.51
N ASP A 426 0.96 0.82 -31.07
CA ASP A 426 2.07 -0.15 -31.04
C ASP A 426 2.63 -0.25 -29.60
N PRO A 427 1.85 -0.85 -28.66
CA PRO A 427 2.22 -0.87 -27.26
C PRO A 427 3.41 -1.80 -26.99
N THR A 428 4.33 -1.31 -26.15
CA THR A 428 5.54 -2.01 -25.70
C THR A 428 5.76 -1.81 -24.19
N PRO A 429 6.61 -2.58 -23.52
CA PRO A 429 7.00 -2.33 -22.14
C PRO A 429 7.75 -1.01 -21.92
N LYS A 430 8.44 -0.49 -22.96
CA LYS A 430 9.28 0.71 -22.88
C LYS A 430 8.44 1.98 -22.97
N LYS A 431 8.31 2.71 -21.87
CA LYS A 431 7.53 3.96 -21.79
C LYS A 431 8.45 5.19 -21.94
N GLU A 432 7.96 6.27 -22.53
CA GLU A 432 8.62 7.57 -22.38
C GLU A 432 8.58 8.01 -20.93
N LEU A 433 9.72 8.45 -20.40
CA LEU A 433 9.89 8.87 -19.02
C LEU A 433 10.03 10.40 -18.97
N HIS A 434 9.22 11.04 -18.13
CA HIS A 434 9.24 12.49 -17.93
C HIS A 434 9.39 12.85 -16.44
N PRO A 435 10.42 12.31 -15.75
CA PRO A 435 10.63 12.62 -14.34
C PRO A 435 11.10 14.06 -14.18
N ASP A 436 10.96 14.59 -12.98
CA ASP A 436 11.52 15.90 -12.59
C ASP A 436 12.98 15.82 -12.09
N PHE A 437 13.64 14.71 -12.36
CA PHE A 437 15.06 14.46 -12.09
C PHE A 437 15.75 13.91 -13.35
N ALA A 438 17.07 14.03 -13.38
CA ALA A 438 17.84 13.62 -14.55
C ALA A 438 17.94 12.09 -14.66
N ILE A 439 17.67 11.58 -15.85
CA ILE A 439 18.01 10.23 -16.31
C ILE A 439 18.83 10.41 -17.59
N GLU A 440 20.02 9.81 -17.64
CA GLU A 440 20.81 9.83 -18.86
C GLU A 440 20.23 8.86 -19.89
N SER A 441 20.04 9.36 -21.11
CA SER A 441 19.61 8.51 -22.24
C SER A 441 20.64 7.42 -22.53
N GLY A 442 20.18 6.30 -23.04
CA GLY A 442 21.01 5.14 -23.30
C GLY A 442 21.04 4.18 -22.11
N GLU A 443 22.21 3.87 -21.56
CA GLU A 443 22.36 2.77 -20.61
C GLU A 443 21.54 2.97 -19.34
N GLN A 444 21.60 4.15 -18.72
CA GLN A 444 20.85 4.40 -17.47
C GLN A 444 19.35 4.27 -17.71
N GLU A 445 18.85 4.88 -18.77
CA GLU A 445 17.43 4.76 -19.12
C GLU A 445 17.03 3.31 -19.39
N ASN A 446 17.86 2.55 -20.14
CA ASN A 446 17.57 1.14 -20.44
C ASN A 446 17.50 0.29 -19.16
N PHE A 447 18.37 0.52 -18.17
CA PHE A 447 18.29 -0.13 -16.87
C PHE A 447 17.02 0.24 -16.11
N ILE A 448 16.63 1.51 -16.10
CA ILE A 448 15.39 1.96 -15.47
C ILE A 448 14.17 1.31 -16.17
N GLN A 449 14.15 1.24 -17.51
CA GLN A 449 13.09 0.54 -18.25
C GLN A 449 13.00 -0.94 -17.87
N ALA A 450 14.15 -1.63 -17.74
CA ALA A 450 14.22 -3.01 -17.30
C ALA A 450 13.61 -3.19 -15.90
N ILE A 451 14.01 -2.34 -14.96
CA ILE A 451 13.52 -2.38 -13.58
C ILE A 451 12.00 -2.10 -13.52
N LEU A 452 11.53 -1.08 -14.23
CA LEU A 452 10.10 -0.74 -14.26
C LEU A 452 9.24 -1.85 -14.89
N HIS A 453 9.77 -2.55 -15.92
CA HIS A 453 9.10 -3.71 -16.50
C HIS A 453 9.01 -4.87 -15.48
N MET A 454 10.12 -5.23 -14.83
CA MET A 454 10.15 -6.28 -13.83
C MET A 454 9.27 -5.93 -12.61
N ARG A 455 9.32 -4.68 -12.13
CA ARG A 455 8.43 -4.20 -11.06
C ARG A 455 6.96 -4.30 -11.45
N ARG A 456 6.60 -3.89 -12.68
CA ARG A 456 5.22 -3.98 -13.18
C ARG A 456 4.69 -5.42 -13.17
N ILE A 457 5.53 -6.40 -13.55
CA ILE A 457 5.20 -7.82 -13.48
C ILE A 457 5.06 -8.26 -12.01
N LEU A 458 6.09 -7.99 -11.21
CA LEU A 458 6.15 -8.42 -9.82
C LEU A 458 5.01 -7.87 -8.98
N THR A 459 4.66 -6.59 -9.13
CA THR A 459 3.69 -5.89 -8.27
C THR A 459 2.29 -5.78 -8.86
N MET A 460 2.01 -6.54 -9.93
CA MET A 460 0.67 -6.57 -10.54
C MET A 460 -0.40 -6.93 -9.51
N HIS A 461 -1.50 -6.19 -9.50
CA HIS A 461 -2.62 -6.23 -8.55
C HIS A 461 -2.34 -5.68 -7.15
N GLU A 462 -1.13 -5.17 -6.86
CA GLU A 462 -0.79 -4.58 -5.56
C GLU A 462 -0.98 -3.05 -5.49
N GLY A 463 -1.31 -2.39 -6.61
CA GLY A 463 -1.50 -0.93 -6.69
C GLY A 463 -0.20 -0.12 -6.78
N LEU A 464 0.96 -0.76 -6.72
CA LEU A 464 2.26 -0.08 -6.68
C LEU A 464 2.66 0.56 -8.03
N ARG A 465 2.12 0.06 -9.14
CA ARG A 465 2.38 0.63 -10.47
C ARG A 465 2.01 2.11 -10.56
N TRP A 466 0.94 2.53 -9.89
CA TRP A 466 0.54 3.93 -9.86
C TRP A 466 1.64 4.86 -9.35
N PHE A 467 2.36 4.45 -8.32
CA PHE A 467 3.45 5.24 -7.75
C PHE A 467 4.67 5.28 -8.68
N ASP A 468 4.99 4.20 -9.38
CA ASP A 468 6.05 4.19 -10.40
C ASP A 468 5.69 5.12 -11.58
N VAL A 469 4.43 5.09 -12.04
CA VAL A 469 3.91 6.01 -13.07
C VAL A 469 4.06 7.47 -12.64
N LYS A 470 3.72 7.80 -11.39
CA LYS A 470 3.86 9.15 -10.85
C LYS A 470 5.31 9.59 -10.76
N ARG A 471 6.19 8.74 -10.19
CA ARG A 471 7.61 9.07 -9.97
C ARG A 471 8.37 9.31 -11.27
N TYR A 472 8.06 8.53 -12.30
CA TYR A 472 8.73 8.61 -13.58
C TYR A 472 8.00 9.45 -14.63
N GLY A 473 6.90 10.08 -14.27
CA GLY A 473 6.14 10.92 -15.19
C GLY A 473 5.62 10.17 -16.42
N ILE A 474 5.34 8.86 -16.28
CA ILE A 474 4.84 8.03 -17.40
C ILE A 474 3.44 8.53 -17.79
N GLU A 475 3.24 8.85 -19.06
CA GLU A 475 1.92 9.22 -19.58
C GLU A 475 1.02 8.00 -19.71
N ILE A 476 -0.25 8.15 -19.36
CA ILE A 476 -1.23 7.07 -19.46
C ILE A 476 -2.24 7.40 -20.54
N TYR A 477 -2.48 6.44 -21.41
CA TYR A 477 -3.57 6.49 -22.40
C TYR A 477 -4.67 5.54 -21.93
N ARG A 478 -5.84 6.08 -21.58
CA ARG A 478 -6.99 5.25 -21.28
C ARG A 478 -7.60 4.79 -22.60
N ARG A 479 -7.50 3.49 -22.87
CA ARG A 479 -7.90 2.88 -24.12
C ARG A 479 -9.15 2.04 -23.95
N THR A 480 -9.99 1.99 -24.98
CA THR A 480 -10.94 0.90 -25.20
C THR A 480 -10.31 -0.09 -26.17
N VAL A 481 -10.22 -1.37 -25.74
CA VAL A 481 -9.73 -2.48 -26.56
C VAL A 481 -10.92 -3.39 -26.83
N TYR A 482 -11.45 -3.34 -28.05
CA TYR A 482 -12.63 -4.11 -28.41
C TYR A 482 -12.53 -4.64 -29.85
N ASN A 483 -12.80 -5.94 -30.05
CA ASN A 483 -12.69 -6.63 -31.35
C ASN A 483 -11.36 -6.41 -32.10
N GLY A 484 -10.25 -6.30 -31.36
CA GLY A 484 -8.92 -6.05 -31.92
C GLY A 484 -8.61 -4.59 -32.23
N GLU A 485 -9.59 -3.70 -32.14
CA GLU A 485 -9.41 -2.25 -32.32
C GLU A 485 -9.06 -1.57 -31.01
N ILE A 486 -8.23 -0.54 -31.07
CA ILE A 486 -7.83 0.31 -29.95
C ILE A 486 -8.33 1.72 -30.19
N THR A 487 -9.14 2.23 -29.28
CA THR A 487 -9.60 3.62 -29.27
C THR A 487 -9.07 4.31 -28.02
N VAL A 488 -8.37 5.43 -28.18
CA VAL A 488 -7.93 6.27 -27.05
C VAL A 488 -9.09 7.16 -26.62
N ASN A 489 -9.50 7.01 -25.36
CA ASN A 489 -10.63 7.76 -24.80
C ASN A 489 -10.17 9.00 -24.02
N ASP A 490 -9.04 8.92 -23.32
CA ASP A 490 -8.47 10.02 -22.53
C ASP A 490 -6.95 9.80 -22.40
N LYS A 491 -6.23 10.88 -22.08
CA LYS A 491 -4.79 10.88 -21.83
C LYS A 491 -4.51 11.58 -20.50
N MET A 492 -3.64 11.01 -19.69
CA MET A 492 -3.12 11.63 -18.47
C MET A 492 -1.64 11.98 -18.68
N PRO A 493 -1.32 13.25 -18.96
CA PRO A 493 0.06 13.72 -19.13
C PRO A 493 0.90 13.59 -17.85
N ALA A 494 2.21 13.73 -17.98
CA ALA A 494 3.16 13.61 -16.86
C ALA A 494 2.89 14.58 -15.71
N ASN A 495 2.42 15.78 -16.01
CA ASN A 495 2.15 16.86 -15.05
C ASN A 495 0.65 17.05 -14.74
N ASP A 496 -0.19 16.06 -15.05
CA ASP A 496 -1.63 16.13 -14.81
C ASP A 496 -1.95 16.25 -13.31
N LYS A 497 -2.84 17.17 -12.95
CA LYS A 497 -3.24 17.36 -11.55
C LYS A 497 -4.05 16.19 -11.00
N ARG A 498 -4.74 15.44 -11.88
CA ARG A 498 -5.49 14.21 -11.52
C ARG A 498 -4.61 13.08 -10.99
N ARG A 499 -3.25 13.20 -11.11
CA ARG A 499 -2.31 12.27 -10.48
C ARG A 499 -2.34 12.29 -8.95
N ALA A 500 -2.85 13.35 -8.35
CA ALA A 500 -3.26 13.38 -6.95
C ALA A 500 -4.75 13.02 -6.88
N ILE A 501 -5.11 11.86 -6.32
CA ILE A 501 -6.51 11.49 -6.10
C ILE A 501 -7.17 12.57 -5.23
N GLN A 502 -8.42 12.95 -5.53
CA GLN A 502 -9.11 13.96 -4.72
C GLN A 502 -9.30 13.45 -3.29
N ILE A 503 -9.06 14.33 -2.34
CA ILE A 503 -9.41 14.07 -0.94
C ILE A 503 -10.93 13.95 -0.79
N PRO A 504 -11.43 13.25 0.25
CA PRO A 504 -12.85 13.02 0.44
C PRO A 504 -13.68 14.30 0.46
N GLN A 505 -14.92 14.23 -0.04
CA GLN A 505 -15.77 15.39 -0.18
C GLN A 505 -16.21 15.97 1.17
N ASP A 506 -16.41 15.15 2.17
CA ASP A 506 -16.74 15.54 3.55
C ASP A 506 -15.60 16.33 4.19
N VAL A 507 -14.34 15.93 3.93
CA VAL A 507 -13.12 16.62 4.38
C VAL A 507 -12.99 18.00 3.72
N ILE A 508 -13.33 18.11 2.41
CA ILE A 508 -13.41 19.39 1.70
C ILE A 508 -14.52 20.26 2.30
N ASN A 509 -15.68 19.68 2.56
CA ASN A 509 -16.81 20.39 3.17
C ASN A 509 -16.50 20.87 4.61
N ALA A 510 -15.62 20.16 5.32
CA ALA A 510 -15.10 20.55 6.63
C ALA A 510 -14.05 21.67 6.55
N GLY A 511 -13.67 22.11 5.34
CA GLY A 511 -12.79 23.28 5.12
C GLY A 511 -11.36 22.95 4.71
N MET A 512 -11.00 21.68 4.50
CA MET A 512 -9.67 21.33 4.00
C MET A 512 -9.56 21.66 2.50
N GLU A 513 -8.43 22.25 2.09
CA GLU A 513 -8.18 22.64 0.71
C GLU A 513 -8.19 21.41 -0.23
N ALA A 514 -9.04 21.47 -1.27
CA ALA A 514 -9.16 20.43 -2.30
C ALA A 514 -7.92 20.39 -3.20
N ASN A 515 -7.61 19.22 -3.77
CA ASN A 515 -6.59 19.12 -4.80
C ASN A 515 -7.01 19.92 -6.05
N PRO A 516 -6.09 20.65 -6.70
CA PRO A 516 -6.34 21.26 -8.01
C PRO A 516 -6.78 20.21 -9.04
N ARG A 517 -7.63 20.64 -9.99
CA ARG A 517 -8.13 19.81 -11.08
C ARG A 517 -7.92 20.51 -12.42
#